data_0084c900d5946c835a962f58987843d5
#
_entry.id   0084c900d5946c835a962f58987843d5
#
_cell.length_a   1.000
_cell.length_b   1.000
_cell.length_c   1.000
_cell.angle_alpha   90.00
_cell.angle_beta   90.00
_cell.angle_gamma   90.00
#
_symmetry.space_group_name_H-M   'P 1'
#
loop_
_entity.id
_entity.type
_entity.pdbx_description
1 polymer ?
#
loop_
_entity_poly.entity_id
_entity_poly.type
_entity_poly.pdbx_seq_one_letter_code
_entity_poly.pdbx_strand_id
1 'polypeptide(L)'
;ALDRIDKLLIVSKNRNHEIAEKVARIMHKRLTLPTSVCYTEPDYVYNIKTGQRLMEGLAVTAMCAIGQPQQFYDFLSDYEVVKTVTFDDHHQYAPIDIVDISGSIITTEKDAVKLARFDRDNIYALKLKTMVNVEELLS
;
A
#
# COMPACT_ATOMS: atom_id res chain seq x y z
N ALA A 1 -19.17 18.12 -21.31
CA ALA A 1 -19.34 17.41 -20.05
C ALA A 1 -18.84 15.99 -20.13
N LEU A 2 -19.02 15.33 -21.27
CA LEU A 2 -18.52 13.97 -21.45
C LEU A 2 -17.02 13.90 -21.61
N ASP A 3 -16.39 15.02 -21.92
CA ASP A 3 -14.95 15.06 -22.11
C ASP A 3 -14.18 14.63 -20.88
N ARG A 4 -14.76 14.87 -19.71
CA ARG A 4 -14.12 14.51 -18.46
C ARG A 4 -14.20 13.04 -18.13
N ILE A 5 -15.01 12.30 -18.85
CA ILE A 5 -15.15 10.87 -18.66
C ILE A 5 -14.85 10.08 -19.91
N ASP A 6 -14.04 10.64 -20.80
CA ASP A 6 -13.52 9.91 -21.94
C ASP A 6 -12.81 8.64 -21.49
N LYS A 7 -12.24 8.68 -20.31
CA LYS A 7 -11.60 7.54 -19.68
C LYS A 7 -12.18 7.35 -18.30
N LEU A 8 -12.80 6.22 -18.10
CA LEU A 8 -13.26 5.82 -16.79
C LEU A 8 -12.14 5.07 -16.11
N LEU A 9 -11.66 5.61 -14.98
CA LEU A 9 -10.56 5.06 -14.25
C LEU A 9 -11.06 4.39 -12.97
N ILE A 10 -10.78 3.11 -12.83
CA ILE A 10 -11.13 2.34 -11.64
C ILE A 10 -9.85 1.99 -10.90
N VAL A 11 -9.80 2.33 -9.61
CA VAL A 11 -8.63 2.08 -8.79
C VAL A 11 -8.94 1.04 -7.74
N SER A 12 -8.13 0.00 -7.68
CA SER A 12 -8.19 -1.01 -6.64
C SER A 12 -6.91 -0.92 -5.82
N LYS A 13 -7.05 -0.81 -4.49
CA LYS A 13 -5.92 -0.71 -3.58
C LYS A 13 -5.55 -2.04 -2.95
N ASN A 14 -6.19 -3.11 -3.35
CA ASN A 14 -5.87 -4.44 -2.88
C ASN A 14 -5.57 -5.34 -4.08
N ARG A 15 -5.44 -6.62 -3.85
CA ARG A 15 -5.11 -7.56 -4.92
C ARG A 15 -6.32 -8.01 -5.74
N ASN A 16 -7.46 -7.37 -5.53
CA ASN A 16 -8.69 -7.72 -6.25
C ASN A 16 -8.81 -6.99 -7.59
N HIS A 17 -7.73 -6.93 -8.34
CA HIS A 17 -7.76 -6.28 -9.65
C HIS A 17 -8.67 -7.00 -10.65
N GLU A 18 -8.94 -8.29 -10.44
CA GLU A 18 -9.91 -9.02 -11.28
C GLU A 18 -11.31 -8.42 -11.17
N ILE A 19 -11.71 -8.06 -9.94
CA ILE A 19 -13.02 -7.44 -9.74
C ILE A 19 -13.06 -6.07 -10.39
N ALA A 20 -11.98 -5.30 -10.25
CA ALA A 20 -11.88 -4.00 -10.87
C ALA A 20 -11.96 -4.09 -12.40
N GLU A 21 -11.28 -5.08 -12.99
CA GLU A 21 -11.36 -5.30 -14.43
C GLU A 21 -12.76 -5.68 -14.89
N LYS A 22 -13.45 -6.51 -14.12
CA LYS A 22 -14.82 -6.91 -14.41
C LYS A 22 -15.75 -5.71 -14.43
N VAL A 23 -15.63 -4.85 -13.43
CA VAL A 23 -16.43 -3.63 -13.34
C VAL A 23 -16.10 -2.70 -14.50
N ALA A 24 -14.83 -2.54 -14.83
CA ALA A 24 -14.40 -1.70 -15.94
C ALA A 24 -15.00 -2.15 -17.26
N ARG A 25 -15.03 -3.45 -17.52
CA ARG A 25 -15.63 -4.00 -18.74
C ARG A 25 -17.13 -3.72 -18.83
N ILE A 26 -17.83 -3.87 -17.72
CA ILE A 26 -19.25 -3.59 -17.66
C ILE A 26 -19.51 -2.12 -17.94
N MET A 27 -18.76 -1.24 -17.33
CA MET A 27 -18.92 0.20 -17.51
C MET A 27 -18.53 0.64 -18.91
N HIS A 28 -17.46 0.09 -19.46
CA HIS A 28 -17.04 0.37 -20.84
C HIS A 28 -18.15 -0.03 -21.82
N LYS A 29 -18.72 -1.20 -21.63
CA LYS A 29 -19.78 -1.70 -22.49
C LYS A 29 -21.01 -0.82 -22.44
N ARG A 30 -21.33 -0.30 -21.26
CA ARG A 30 -22.52 0.55 -21.07
C ARG A 30 -22.33 1.96 -21.57
N LEU A 31 -21.15 2.50 -21.36
CA LEU A 31 -20.86 3.91 -21.66
C LEU A 31 -20.20 4.11 -23.02
N THR A 32 -19.78 3.03 -23.67
CA THR A 32 -19.02 3.07 -24.90
C THR A 32 -17.79 3.98 -24.82
N LEU A 33 -17.21 4.09 -23.63
CA LEU A 33 -16.04 4.92 -23.37
C LEU A 33 -14.83 4.06 -23.05
N PRO A 34 -13.63 4.50 -23.44
CA PRO A 34 -12.41 3.78 -23.06
C PRO A 34 -12.27 3.74 -21.52
N THR A 35 -11.82 2.61 -21.02
CA THR A 35 -11.57 2.45 -19.59
C THR A 35 -10.16 1.95 -19.37
N SER A 36 -9.62 2.29 -18.21
CA SER A 36 -8.38 1.70 -17.74
C SER A 36 -8.55 1.26 -16.29
N VAL A 37 -7.82 0.23 -15.90
CA VAL A 37 -7.86 -0.31 -14.56
C VAL A 37 -6.54 0.03 -13.87
N CYS A 38 -6.64 0.69 -12.71
CA CYS A 38 -5.48 0.96 -11.87
C CYS A 38 -5.56 0.12 -10.62
N TYR A 39 -4.42 -0.38 -10.19
CA TYR A 39 -4.32 -1.08 -8.92
C TYR A 39 -2.95 -0.80 -8.31
N THR A 40 -2.87 -0.98 -7.00
CA THR A 40 -1.68 -0.69 -6.23
C THR A 40 -1.02 -2.00 -5.82
N GLU A 41 0.29 -2.09 -6.00
CA GLU A 41 1.07 -3.26 -5.62
C GLU A 41 2.26 -2.85 -4.76
N PRO A 42 2.78 -3.76 -3.94
CA PRO A 42 4.02 -3.49 -3.22
C PRO A 42 5.19 -3.40 -4.20
N ASP A 43 6.04 -2.42 -3.99
CA ASP A 43 7.26 -2.25 -4.79
C ASP A 43 8.47 -2.76 -4.01
N TYR A 44 8.84 -2.07 -2.95
CA TYR A 44 9.94 -2.51 -2.10
C TYR A 44 9.77 -1.93 -0.69
N VAL A 45 10.59 -2.44 0.24
CA VAL A 45 10.63 -1.95 1.61
C VAL A 45 11.99 -1.31 1.84
N TYR A 46 12.01 -0.13 2.43
CA TYR A 46 13.23 0.62 2.62
C TYR A 46 13.33 1.20 4.03
N ASN A 47 14.55 1.34 4.54
CA ASN A 47 14.80 1.98 5.82
C ASN A 47 14.51 3.48 5.70
N ILE A 48 13.69 4.01 6.59
CA ILE A 48 13.27 5.42 6.50
C ILE A 48 14.40 6.39 6.81
N LYS A 49 15.46 5.92 7.42
CA LYS A 49 16.61 6.73 7.80
C LYS A 49 17.72 6.70 6.76
N THR A 50 18.01 5.53 6.22
CA THR A 50 19.13 5.30 5.29
C THR A 50 18.70 5.12 3.84
N GLY A 51 17.46 4.73 3.60
CA GLY A 51 16.98 4.38 2.27
C GLY A 51 17.36 2.97 1.83
N GLN A 52 18.09 2.22 2.64
CA GLN A 52 18.52 0.89 2.29
C GLN A 52 17.32 -0.06 2.23
N ARG A 53 17.26 -0.88 1.19
CA ARG A 53 16.17 -1.83 1.04
C ARG A 53 16.31 -3.00 1.99
N LEU A 54 15.17 -3.47 2.49
CA LEU A 54 15.11 -4.63 3.38
C LEU A 54 14.98 -5.89 2.55
N MET A 55 15.82 -6.87 2.85
CA MET A 55 15.80 -8.17 2.17
C MET A 55 14.51 -8.91 2.48
N GLU A 56 13.92 -9.56 1.47
CA GLU A 56 12.73 -10.38 1.64
C GLU A 56 13.01 -11.62 2.50
N GLY A 57 11.95 -12.18 3.07
CA GLY A 57 12.03 -13.41 3.86
C GLY A 57 12.39 -13.20 5.32
N LEU A 58 12.70 -11.98 5.75
CA LEU A 58 13.07 -11.70 7.12
C LEU A 58 11.85 -11.63 8.04
N ALA A 59 12.06 -11.94 9.31
CA ALA A 59 11.04 -11.78 10.34
C ALA A 59 10.89 -10.30 10.69
N VAL A 60 9.66 -9.82 10.67
CA VAL A 60 9.36 -8.40 10.88
C VAL A 60 8.11 -8.22 11.73
N THR A 61 8.00 -7.05 12.34
CA THR A 61 6.76 -6.57 12.94
C THR A 61 6.11 -5.60 11.97
N ALA A 62 4.83 -5.82 11.65
CA ALA A 62 4.08 -4.90 10.80
C ALA A 62 3.25 -3.98 11.68
N MET A 63 3.34 -2.68 11.46
CA MET A 63 2.64 -1.68 12.27
C MET A 63 2.02 -0.62 11.38
N CYS A 64 0.78 -0.25 11.67
CA CYS A 64 0.11 0.82 10.93
C CYS A 64 -1.00 1.47 11.73
N ALA A 65 -1.38 2.66 11.29
CA ALA A 65 -2.51 3.41 11.84
C ALA A 65 -3.28 4.01 10.66
N ILE A 66 -3.97 3.15 9.92
CA ILE A 66 -4.71 3.52 8.71
C ILE A 66 -6.09 2.90 8.73
N GLY A 67 -6.97 3.38 7.84
CA GLY A 67 -8.35 2.91 7.81
C GLY A 67 -8.54 1.49 7.30
N GLN A 68 -7.59 0.95 6.53
CA GLN A 68 -7.69 -0.40 5.98
C GLN A 68 -6.40 -1.18 6.24
N PRO A 69 -6.15 -1.59 7.50
CA PRO A 69 -4.89 -2.24 7.85
C PRO A 69 -4.67 -3.59 7.17
N GLN A 70 -5.73 -4.35 6.92
CA GLN A 70 -5.59 -5.67 6.32
C GLN A 70 -4.95 -5.60 4.94
N GLN A 71 -5.28 -4.59 4.17
CA GLN A 71 -4.71 -4.38 2.85
C GLN A 71 -3.19 -4.21 2.92
N PHE A 72 -2.72 -3.44 3.90
CA PHE A 72 -1.29 -3.26 4.13
C PHE A 72 -0.63 -4.58 4.51
N TYR A 73 -1.23 -5.34 5.41
CA TYR A 73 -0.65 -6.61 5.85
C TYR A 73 -0.59 -7.62 4.71
N ASP A 74 -1.57 -7.62 3.83
CA ASP A 74 -1.58 -8.51 2.67
C ASP A 74 -0.41 -8.22 1.72
N PHE A 75 0.05 -6.98 1.65
CA PHE A 75 1.18 -6.61 0.82
C PHE A 75 2.52 -7.12 1.34
N LEU A 76 2.58 -7.62 2.57
CA LEU A 76 3.81 -8.06 3.20
C LEU A 76 4.03 -9.57 3.11
N SER A 77 3.44 -10.21 2.11
CA SER A 77 3.54 -11.68 1.95
C SER A 77 4.97 -12.17 1.70
N ASP A 78 5.88 -11.30 1.27
CA ASP A 78 7.27 -11.67 1.03
C ASP A 78 8.11 -11.63 2.32
N TYR A 79 7.51 -11.29 3.45
CA TYR A 79 8.17 -11.23 4.74
C TYR A 79 7.50 -12.17 5.73
N GLU A 80 8.24 -12.56 6.75
CA GLU A 80 7.68 -13.32 7.87
C GLU A 80 7.16 -12.34 8.91
N VAL A 81 5.86 -12.03 8.84
CA VAL A 81 5.25 -11.10 9.80
C VAL A 81 4.95 -11.86 11.09
N VAL A 82 5.80 -11.67 12.09
CA VAL A 82 5.69 -12.37 13.37
C VAL A 82 4.74 -11.68 14.33
N LYS A 83 4.46 -10.39 14.11
CA LYS A 83 3.57 -9.62 14.96
C LYS A 83 2.96 -8.48 14.14
N THR A 84 1.69 -8.20 14.39
CA THR A 84 1.01 -7.04 13.80
C THR A 84 0.59 -6.10 14.93
N VAL A 85 0.79 -4.81 14.72
CA VAL A 85 0.39 -3.76 15.67
C VAL A 85 -0.46 -2.77 14.89
N THR A 86 -1.74 -2.72 15.20
CA THR A 86 -2.70 -1.86 14.51
C THR A 86 -3.23 -0.81 15.47
N PHE A 87 -3.12 0.45 15.06
CA PHE A 87 -3.70 1.57 15.79
C PHE A 87 -4.86 2.16 14.99
N ASP A 88 -5.67 2.96 15.66
CA ASP A 88 -6.75 3.68 14.98
C ASP A 88 -6.19 4.65 13.95
N ASP A 89 -6.96 4.89 12.90
CA ASP A 89 -6.59 5.90 11.91
C ASP A 89 -6.40 7.24 12.62
N HIS A 90 -5.40 8.01 12.17
CA HIS A 90 -4.99 9.27 12.79
C HIS A 90 -4.34 9.14 14.17
N HIS A 91 -3.94 7.93 14.55
CA HIS A 91 -3.21 7.72 15.81
C HIS A 91 -1.98 8.62 15.91
N GLN A 92 -1.79 9.21 17.09
CA GLN A 92 -0.61 10.04 17.39
C GLN A 92 0.43 9.14 18.03
N TYR A 93 1.50 8.84 17.30
CA TYR A 93 2.54 7.96 17.80
C TYR A 93 3.31 8.59 18.96
N ALA A 94 3.60 7.77 19.95
CA ALA A 94 4.43 8.13 21.11
C ALA A 94 5.56 7.11 21.26
N PRO A 95 6.64 7.44 21.95
CA PRO A 95 7.75 6.50 22.12
C PRO A 95 7.35 5.15 22.69
N ILE A 96 6.34 5.12 23.57
CA ILE A 96 5.88 3.88 24.18
C ILE A 96 5.29 2.90 23.15
N ASP A 97 4.81 3.40 22.02
CA ASP A 97 4.23 2.55 20.98
C ASP A 97 5.26 1.63 20.34
N ILE A 98 6.52 2.01 20.35
CA ILE A 98 7.58 1.27 19.67
C ILE A 98 8.71 0.81 20.61
N VAL A 99 8.67 1.19 21.87
CA VAL A 99 9.79 0.94 22.81
C VAL A 99 10.10 -0.54 22.99
N ASP A 100 9.07 -1.38 22.96
CA ASP A 100 9.22 -2.82 23.18
C ASP A 100 9.46 -3.61 21.89
N ILE A 101 9.53 -2.94 20.75
CA ILE A 101 9.72 -3.60 19.47
C ILE A 101 11.21 -3.55 19.13
N SER A 102 11.88 -4.69 19.20
CA SER A 102 13.33 -4.76 19.02
C SER A 102 13.76 -5.10 17.59
N GLY A 103 12.94 -5.78 16.83
CA GLY A 103 13.27 -6.19 15.46
C GLY A 103 12.91 -5.13 14.43
N SER A 104 13.00 -5.51 13.17
CA SER A 104 12.60 -4.63 12.07
C SER A 104 11.10 -4.39 12.09
N ILE A 105 10.72 -3.13 11.92
CA ILE A 105 9.33 -2.70 11.87
C ILE A 105 9.05 -2.25 10.44
N ILE A 106 8.02 -2.81 9.81
CA ILE A 106 7.55 -2.34 8.51
C ILE A 106 6.25 -1.59 8.73
N THR A 107 6.16 -0.38 8.18
CA THR A 107 4.98 0.46 8.29
C THR A 107 4.63 1.05 6.93
N THR A 108 3.55 1.81 6.86
CA THR A 108 3.17 2.53 5.64
C THR A 108 4.02 3.78 5.50
N GLU A 109 4.11 4.32 4.28
CA GLU A 109 4.83 5.59 4.07
C GLU A 109 4.18 6.74 4.81
N LYS A 110 2.85 6.72 4.93
CA LYS A 110 2.11 7.72 5.68
C LYS A 110 2.52 7.70 7.17
N ASP A 111 2.59 6.51 7.74
CA ASP A 111 2.96 6.35 9.15
C ASP A 111 4.44 6.62 9.36
N ALA A 112 5.28 6.29 8.39
CA ALA A 112 6.72 6.51 8.47
C ALA A 112 7.06 7.98 8.68
N VAL A 113 6.31 8.89 8.05
CA VAL A 113 6.51 10.33 8.23
C VAL A 113 6.33 10.72 9.69
N LYS A 114 5.36 10.12 10.36
CA LYS A 114 5.08 10.38 11.78
C LYS A 114 6.13 9.75 12.69
N LEU A 115 6.70 8.61 12.28
CA LEU A 115 7.66 7.86 13.10
C LEU A 115 9.10 8.35 12.94
N ALA A 116 9.39 9.10 11.89
CA ALA A 116 10.74 9.58 11.61
C ALA A 116 11.35 10.39 12.75
N ARG A 117 10.53 11.07 13.54
CA ARG A 117 10.98 11.90 14.67
C ARG A 117 11.58 11.12 15.83
N PHE A 118 11.35 9.80 15.89
CA PHE A 118 11.82 8.99 17.02
C PHE A 118 13.26 8.51 16.87
N ASP A 119 13.91 8.82 15.77
CA ASP A 119 15.33 8.53 15.54
C ASP A 119 15.70 7.06 15.78
N ARG A 120 14.86 6.17 15.26
CA ARG A 120 15.09 4.72 15.31
C ARG A 120 15.62 4.26 13.96
N ASP A 121 16.55 3.32 13.97
CA ASP A 121 17.19 2.81 12.76
C ASP A 121 16.59 1.48 12.28
N ASN A 122 15.57 0.99 12.96
CA ASN A 122 14.91 -0.27 12.64
C ASN A 122 13.51 -0.09 12.02
N ILE A 123 13.16 1.11 11.58
CA ILE A 123 11.86 1.38 10.98
C ILE A 123 12.00 1.42 9.47
N TYR A 124 11.15 0.66 8.80
CA TYR A 124 11.11 0.53 7.35
C TYR A 124 9.73 0.90 6.83
N ALA A 125 9.68 1.44 5.64
CA ALA A 125 8.41 1.79 5.00
C ALA A 125 8.21 0.94 3.76
N LEU A 126 6.96 0.55 3.52
CA LEU A 126 6.57 -0.14 2.30
C LEU A 126 6.28 0.89 1.22
N LYS A 127 7.06 0.86 0.15
CA LYS A 127 6.82 1.67 -1.04
C LYS A 127 5.82 0.93 -1.93
N LEU A 128 4.77 1.61 -2.30
CA LEU A 128 3.77 1.09 -3.23
C LEU A 128 3.97 1.70 -4.61
N LYS A 129 3.57 0.97 -5.61
CA LYS A 129 3.53 1.47 -6.98
C LYS A 129 2.13 1.31 -7.53
N THR A 130 1.73 2.22 -8.40
CA THR A 130 0.46 2.15 -9.08
C THR A 130 0.66 1.54 -10.46
N MET A 131 -0.07 0.46 -10.71
CA MET A 131 -0.05 -0.23 -12.00
C MET A 131 -1.29 0.15 -12.77
N VAL A 132 -1.12 0.49 -14.03
CA VAL A 132 -2.23 0.84 -14.91
C VAL A 132 -2.27 -0.15 -16.05
N ASN A 133 -3.42 -0.80 -16.20
CA ASN A 133 -3.66 -1.64 -17.35
C ASN A 133 -4.31 -0.79 -18.43
N VAL A 134 -3.59 -0.50 -19.50
CA VAL A 134 -4.07 0.34 -20.60
C VAL A 134 -4.58 -0.49 -21.78
N GLU A 135 -4.62 -1.78 -21.66
CA GLU A 135 -5.04 -2.67 -22.73
C GLU A 135 -6.44 -2.32 -23.24
N GLU A 136 -7.33 -1.98 -22.31
CA GLU A 136 -8.69 -1.58 -22.65
C GLU A 136 -8.76 -0.31 -23.49
N LEU A 137 -7.72 0.51 -23.44
CA LEU A 137 -7.67 1.77 -24.19
C LEU A 137 -7.26 1.57 -25.64
N LEU A 138 -6.65 0.43 -25.94
CA LEU A 138 -6.11 0.14 -27.27
C LEU A 138 -7.03 -0.75 -28.10
N SER A 139 -7.99 -1.39 -27.47
CA SER A 139 -8.89 -2.31 -28.14
C SER A 139 -10.21 -1.68 -28.64
#